data_b54c6dbc0e93d4b94b4ac6ebfa7303ea
#
_entry.id   b54c6dbc0e93d4b94b4ac6ebfa7303ea
#
_cell.length_a   1.000
_cell.length_b   1.000
_cell.length_c   1.000
_cell.angle_alpha   90.00
_cell.angle_beta   90.00
_cell.angle_gamma   90.00
#
_symmetry.space_group_name_H-M   'P 1'
#
loop_
_entity.id
_entity.type
_entity.pdbx_description
1 polymer ?
#
loop_
_entity_poly.entity_id
_entity_poly.type
_entity_poly.pdbx_seq_one_letter_code
_entity_poly.pdbx_strand_id
1 'polypeptide(L)'
;AHANRVPVEHGHTVCLSVGFATKPTPEQALEVLRAWRGVEAVRGLPSAPEPALIIRDEADRPQPRRDVNEGRGMATTIGRVRADHLFD
;
A
#
# COMPACT_ATOMS: atom_id res chain seq x y z
N ALA A 1 -2.65 13.60 -0.31
CA ALA A 1 -1.48 12.72 -0.22
C ALA A 1 -0.26 13.49 0.28
N HIS A 2 0.55 12.84 1.10
CA HIS A 2 1.82 13.39 1.59
C HIS A 2 2.93 12.39 1.32
N ALA A 3 3.93 12.82 0.53
CA ALA A 3 5.16 12.07 0.37
C ALA A 3 6.13 12.54 1.47
N ASN A 4 6.56 11.62 2.33
CA ASN A 4 7.33 11.96 3.51
C ASN A 4 8.81 11.64 3.33
N ARG A 5 9.68 12.56 3.73
CA ARG A 5 11.10 12.28 3.90
C ARG A 5 11.28 11.49 5.19
N VAL A 6 11.89 10.32 5.08
CA VAL A 6 12.20 9.48 6.23
C VAL A 6 13.68 9.09 6.17
N PRO A 7 14.32 8.80 7.32
CA PRO A 7 15.76 8.53 7.36
C PRO A 7 16.10 7.11 6.88
N VAL A 8 15.87 6.85 5.59
CA VAL A 8 16.16 5.57 4.95
C VAL A 8 16.97 5.79 3.68
N GLU A 9 17.78 4.82 3.30
CA GLU A 9 18.61 4.91 2.10
C GLU A 9 17.78 4.77 0.83
N HIS A 10 16.81 3.85 0.83
CA HIS A 10 16.00 3.52 -0.34
C HIS A 10 14.53 3.44 0.04
N GLY A 11 13.68 3.74 -0.92
CA GLY A 11 12.25 3.66 -0.76
C GLY A 11 11.60 5.00 -0.49
N HIS A 12 10.29 5.02 -0.59
CA HIS A 12 9.46 6.20 -0.38
C HIS A 12 8.30 5.86 0.54
N THR A 13 7.88 6.81 1.36
CA THR A 13 6.70 6.69 2.22
C THR A 13 5.70 7.75 1.82
N VAL A 14 4.46 7.32 1.55
CA VAL A 14 3.36 8.20 1.19
C VAL A 14 2.18 7.94 2.13
N CYS A 15 1.60 9.00 2.65
CA CYS A 15 0.36 8.94 3.42
C CYS A 15 -0.78 9.46 2.57
N LEU A 16 -1.88 8.73 2.53
CA LEU A 16 -3.06 9.07 1.73
C LEU A 16 -4.29 9.19 2.61
N SER A 17 -5.04 10.28 2.41
CA SER A 17 -6.41 10.38 2.89
C SER A 17 -7.30 10.46 1.67
N VAL A 18 -8.30 9.59 1.60
CA VAL A 18 -9.13 9.41 0.41
C VAL A 18 -10.60 9.55 0.79
N GLY A 19 -11.31 10.44 0.07
CA GLY A 19 -12.75 10.57 0.18
C GLY A 19 -13.45 9.80 -0.92
N PHE A 20 -14.56 9.16 -0.60
CA PHE A 20 -15.36 8.38 -1.55
C PHE A 20 -16.78 8.91 -1.63
N ALA A 21 -17.40 8.75 -2.80
CA ALA A 21 -18.82 9.08 -2.97
C ALA A 21 -19.71 8.17 -2.09
N THR A 22 -19.35 6.88 -2.02
CA THR A 22 -19.94 5.92 -1.09
C THR A 22 -18.84 5.42 -0.19
N LYS A 23 -18.93 5.73 1.11
CA LYS A 23 -17.86 5.44 2.06
C LYS A 23 -17.73 3.93 2.35
N PRO A 24 -16.63 3.29 2.00
CA PRO A 24 -16.39 1.89 2.39
C PRO A 24 -15.89 1.81 3.83
N THR A 25 -16.06 0.63 4.45
CA THR A 25 -15.41 0.38 5.73
C THR A 25 -13.93 0.05 5.49
N PRO A 26 -13.06 0.21 6.51
CA PRO A 26 -11.66 -0.20 6.36
C PRO A 26 -11.50 -1.67 5.95
N GLU A 27 -12.36 -2.55 6.43
CA GLU A 27 -12.35 -3.97 6.08
C GLU A 27 -12.64 -4.19 4.60
N GLN A 28 -13.61 -3.47 4.04
CA GLN A 28 -13.94 -3.54 2.61
C GLN A 28 -12.76 -3.04 1.77
N ALA A 29 -12.12 -1.96 2.19
CA ALA A 29 -10.94 -1.43 1.50
C ALA A 29 -9.79 -2.44 1.51
N LEU A 30 -9.54 -3.09 2.65
CA LEU A 30 -8.50 -4.11 2.76
C LEU A 30 -8.78 -5.31 1.86
N GLU A 31 -10.03 -5.75 1.74
CA GLU A 31 -10.40 -6.85 0.84
C GLU A 31 -10.04 -6.53 -0.61
N VAL A 32 -10.42 -5.34 -1.07
CA VAL A 32 -10.13 -4.92 -2.44
C VAL A 32 -8.62 -4.83 -2.67
N LEU A 33 -7.88 -4.25 -1.73
CA LEU A 33 -6.44 -4.12 -1.85
C LEU A 33 -5.74 -5.48 -1.88
N ARG A 34 -6.18 -6.43 -1.05
CA ARG A 34 -5.59 -7.78 -1.04
C ARG A 34 -5.89 -8.55 -2.32
N ALA A 35 -7.04 -8.32 -2.93
CA ALA A 35 -7.45 -9.00 -4.15
C ALA A 35 -6.82 -8.41 -5.41
N TRP A 36 -6.34 -7.17 -5.36
CA TRP A 36 -5.81 -6.51 -6.54
C TRP A 36 -4.47 -7.12 -6.98
N ARG A 37 -4.36 -7.43 -8.26
CA ARG A 37 -3.19 -8.11 -8.84
C ARG A 37 -2.39 -7.22 -9.80
N GLY A 38 -2.61 -5.92 -9.77
CA GLY A 38 -1.94 -4.99 -10.65
C GLY A 38 -2.69 -4.78 -11.96
N VAL A 39 -2.14 -3.91 -12.80
CA VAL A 39 -2.71 -3.64 -14.12
C VAL A 39 -2.49 -4.86 -15.00
N GLU A 40 -3.50 -5.23 -15.78
CA GLU A 40 -3.46 -6.42 -16.63
C GLU A 40 -2.27 -6.41 -17.61
N ALA A 41 -1.95 -5.25 -18.14
CA ALA A 41 -0.87 -5.09 -19.12
C ALA A 41 0.51 -5.50 -18.58
N VAL A 42 0.73 -5.43 -17.27
CA VAL A 42 2.03 -5.76 -16.66
C VAL A 42 2.05 -7.10 -15.93
N ARG A 43 0.91 -7.79 -15.85
CA ARG A 43 0.86 -9.12 -15.24
C ARG A 43 1.69 -10.10 -16.07
N GLY A 44 2.46 -10.92 -15.37
CA GLY A 44 3.30 -11.91 -16.01
C GLY A 44 4.64 -11.41 -16.50
N LEU A 45 4.94 -10.12 -16.37
CA LEU A 45 6.27 -9.61 -16.66
C LEU A 45 7.27 -10.14 -15.63
N PRO A 46 8.54 -10.38 -16.02
CA PRO A 46 9.52 -10.98 -15.11
C PRO A 46 9.72 -10.23 -13.79
N SER A 47 9.60 -8.89 -13.82
CA SER A 47 9.79 -8.07 -12.61
C SER A 47 8.47 -7.70 -11.93
N ALA A 48 7.31 -8.11 -12.47
CA ALA A 48 6.03 -7.83 -11.84
C ALA A 48 5.88 -8.64 -10.55
N PRO A 49 5.60 -7.98 -9.40
CA PRO A 49 5.47 -8.71 -8.15
C PRO A 49 4.13 -9.43 -8.06
N GLU A 50 4.11 -10.50 -7.31
CA GLU A 50 2.88 -11.26 -7.02
C GLU A 50 2.83 -11.54 -5.51
N PRO A 51 1.97 -10.86 -4.72
CA PRO A 51 1.02 -9.82 -5.16
C PRO A 51 1.70 -8.47 -5.40
N ALA A 52 1.02 -7.58 -6.13
CA ALA A 52 1.53 -6.23 -6.38
C ALA A 52 1.49 -5.36 -5.12
N LEU A 53 0.52 -5.59 -4.25
CA LEU A 53 0.37 -4.90 -2.98
C LEU A 53 0.57 -5.88 -1.83
N ILE A 54 1.42 -5.53 -0.89
CA ILE A 54 1.64 -6.27 0.35
C ILE A 54 0.89 -5.56 1.47
N ILE A 55 -0.07 -6.23 2.09
CA ILE A 55 -0.87 -5.65 3.17
C ILE A 55 -0.32 -6.11 4.51
N ARG A 56 0.04 -5.15 5.36
CA ARG A 56 0.56 -5.40 6.70
C ARG A 56 -0.46 -4.98 7.74
N ASP A 57 -0.69 -5.85 8.71
CA ASP A 57 -1.65 -5.60 9.80
C ASP A 57 -1.00 -4.97 11.03
N GLU A 58 0.32 -5.05 11.13
CA GLU A 58 1.06 -4.53 12.28
C GLU A 58 0.96 -2.99 12.35
N ALA A 59 0.79 -2.45 13.56
CA ALA A 59 0.62 -1.02 13.76
C ALA A 59 1.86 -0.20 13.38
N ASP A 60 3.03 -0.82 13.35
CA ASP A 60 4.30 -0.17 13.03
C ASP A 60 4.74 -0.37 11.58
N ARG A 61 3.88 -0.90 10.71
CA ARG A 61 4.17 -1.10 9.29
C ARG A 61 3.25 -0.22 8.43
N PRO A 62 3.67 0.24 7.24
CA PRO A 62 4.90 -0.13 6.56
C PRO A 62 6.15 0.58 7.12
N GLN A 63 7.29 -0.07 6.96
CA GLN A 63 8.59 0.50 7.30
C GLN A 63 9.50 0.37 6.08
N PRO A 64 9.94 1.46 5.45
CA PRO A 64 10.73 1.39 4.22
C PRO A 64 11.96 0.49 4.35
N ARG A 65 12.68 0.59 5.45
CA ARG A 65 13.88 -0.21 5.66
C ARG A 65 13.60 -1.71 5.66
N ARG A 66 12.44 -2.12 6.20
CA ARG A 66 12.07 -3.54 6.28
C ARG A 66 11.33 -4.03 5.04
N ASP A 67 10.57 -3.14 4.41
CA ASP A 67 9.62 -3.53 3.37
C ASP A 67 10.11 -3.25 1.94
N VAL A 68 11.19 -2.47 1.77
CA VAL A 68 11.64 -2.01 0.46
C VAL A 68 11.99 -3.16 -0.50
N ASN A 69 12.42 -4.31 0.02
CA ASN A 69 12.82 -5.45 -0.81
C ASN A 69 11.68 -6.44 -1.11
N GLU A 70 10.48 -6.20 -0.58
CA GLU A 70 9.33 -7.06 -0.86
C GLU A 70 9.03 -7.09 -2.37
N GLY A 71 8.70 -8.27 -2.88
CA GLY A 71 8.50 -8.44 -4.32
C GLY A 71 9.73 -8.07 -5.13
N ARG A 72 10.91 -8.34 -4.60
CA ARG A 72 12.20 -7.96 -5.19
C ARG A 72 12.30 -6.46 -5.45
N GLY A 73 11.74 -5.65 -4.54
CA GLY A 73 11.74 -4.20 -4.63
C GLY A 73 10.65 -3.59 -5.50
N MET A 74 9.79 -4.41 -6.10
CA MET A 74 8.75 -3.95 -7.01
C MET A 74 7.33 -3.89 -6.40
N ALA A 75 7.15 -4.46 -5.21
CA ALA A 75 5.85 -4.42 -4.54
C ALA A 75 5.69 -3.13 -3.73
N THR A 76 4.44 -2.72 -3.54
CA THR A 76 4.10 -1.61 -2.66
C THR A 76 3.51 -2.18 -1.37
N THR A 77 4.08 -1.80 -0.23
CA THR A 77 3.61 -2.25 1.08
C THR A 77 2.65 -1.20 1.65
N ILE A 78 1.48 -1.65 2.05
CA ILE A 78 0.42 -0.80 2.61
C ILE A 78 0.13 -1.26 4.04
N GLY A 79 -0.02 -0.30 4.93
CA GLY A 79 -0.39 -0.57 6.30
C GLY A 79 -1.22 0.55 6.89
N ARG A 80 -1.76 0.29 8.08
CA ARG A 80 -2.53 1.26 8.84
C ARG A 80 -3.74 1.83 8.10
N VAL A 81 -4.42 0.98 7.36
CA VAL A 81 -5.68 1.35 6.71
C VAL A 81 -6.75 1.52 7.79
N ARG A 82 -7.33 2.71 7.87
CA ARG A 82 -8.30 3.05 8.91
C ARG A 82 -9.25 4.15 8.44
N ALA A 83 -10.32 4.34 9.18
CA ALA A 83 -11.24 5.44 8.91
C ALA A 83 -10.54 6.78 9.17
N ASP A 84 -10.78 7.74 8.28
CA ASP A 84 -10.26 9.10 8.41
C ASP A 84 -11.36 10.00 8.98
N HIS A 85 -11.02 10.82 9.95
CA HIS A 85 -11.97 11.75 10.57
C HIS A 85 -12.21 13.00 9.71
N LEU A 86 -11.39 13.24 8.70
CA LEU A 86 -11.53 14.42 7.83
C LEU A 86 -12.51 14.20 6.69
N PHE A 87 -12.64 12.98 6.20
CA PHE A 87 -13.47 12.65 5.04
C PHE A 87 -14.55 11.64 5.40
N ASP A 88 -15.42 12.04 6.27
CA ASP A 88 -16.55 11.20 6.68
C ASP A 88 -17.61 11.01 5.60
#